data_c22cae6c1e75e09dd534241ef18370e1
#
_entry.id   c22cae6c1e75e09dd534241ef18370e1
#
_cell.length_a   1.000
_cell.length_b   1.000
_cell.length_c   1.000
_cell.angle_alpha   90.00
_cell.angle_beta   90.00
_cell.angle_gamma   90.00
#
_symmetry.space_group_name_H-M   'P 1'
#
loop_
_entity.id
_entity.type
_entity.pdbx_description
1 polymer ?
#
loop_
_entity_poly.entity_id
_entity_poly.type
_entity_poly.pdbx_seq_one_letter_code
_entity_poly.pdbx_strand_id
1 'polypeptide(L)'
;MTAGVPATGCPPGSEAGCIPLRDGTETRELIHNFTGAGVVQGQHNLNDSIESFARSCFSYALSTRQDLWFATKDTISKKYDHTFKDIFQEIFDAEYKEKFEEAGITYFYTLIDDAVARVMKAEGGFIWACKNYDGDVMSDMVSSAFGSLAMMTSVLVSPAGYYEYEAAHGTVQRHYYKHLKGEETSTNSVATIFAWTGALRKRGELDGNQELSTFADKLEKACVDTIESGKMTKDLALITTIENPTVLNSEDFIKAIRATLEKML
;
A
#
# COMPACT_ATOMS: atom_id res chain seq x y z
N MET A 1 -12.39 -7.72 -13.16
CA MET A 1 -13.07 -8.24 -14.38
C MET A 1 -12.95 -9.74 -14.37
N THR A 2 -14.05 -10.44 -14.11
CA THR A 2 -14.15 -11.89 -14.25
C THR A 2 -14.45 -12.18 -15.72
N ALA A 3 -13.43 -12.47 -16.50
CA ALA A 3 -13.60 -12.96 -17.85
C ALA A 3 -13.75 -14.49 -17.77
N GLY A 4 -14.98 -14.98 -17.90
CA GLY A 4 -15.22 -16.40 -18.15
C GLY A 4 -14.76 -16.72 -19.58
N VAL A 5 -13.69 -17.48 -19.72
CA VAL A 5 -13.29 -18.04 -21.01
C VAL A 5 -14.15 -19.27 -21.26
N PRO A 6 -14.94 -19.33 -22.36
CA PRO A 6 -15.67 -20.54 -22.69
C PRO A 6 -14.68 -21.65 -23.10
N ALA A 7 -14.68 -22.74 -22.38
CA ALA A 7 -13.92 -23.93 -22.73
C ALA A 7 -14.55 -24.60 -23.95
N THR A 8 -13.99 -24.36 -25.13
CA THR A 8 -14.35 -25.09 -26.35
C THR A 8 -13.37 -26.26 -26.56
N GLY A 9 -13.84 -27.47 -26.42
CA GLY A 9 -13.12 -28.69 -26.82
C GLY A 9 -12.60 -29.60 -25.71
N CYS A 10 -12.97 -29.38 -24.45
CA CYS A 10 -12.70 -30.34 -23.38
C CYS A 10 -13.85 -31.33 -23.21
N PRO A 11 -13.60 -32.60 -22.82
CA PRO A 11 -14.65 -33.54 -22.48
C PRO A 11 -15.51 -33.01 -21.31
N PRO A 12 -16.80 -33.38 -21.25
CA PRO A 12 -17.67 -32.97 -20.15
C PRO A 12 -17.06 -33.33 -18.78
N GLY A 13 -16.92 -32.33 -17.91
CA GLY A 13 -16.34 -32.49 -16.57
C GLY A 13 -14.85 -32.16 -16.46
N SER A 14 -14.17 -31.78 -17.55
CA SER A 14 -12.78 -31.30 -17.49
C SER A 14 -12.70 -29.81 -17.79
N GLU A 15 -11.96 -29.07 -16.96
CA GLU A 15 -11.62 -27.67 -17.20
C GLU A 15 -10.15 -27.55 -17.57
N ALA A 16 -9.87 -27.09 -18.79
CA ALA A 16 -8.53 -26.78 -19.25
C ALA A 16 -8.32 -25.27 -19.28
N GLY A 17 -7.27 -24.79 -18.63
CA GLY A 17 -6.81 -23.43 -18.82
C GLY A 17 -6.17 -23.30 -20.21
N CYS A 18 -6.64 -22.33 -21.01
CA CYS A 18 -6.02 -21.97 -22.28
C CYS A 18 -5.38 -20.61 -22.12
N ILE A 19 -4.08 -20.50 -22.35
CA ILE A 19 -3.33 -19.24 -22.29
C ILE A 19 -2.87 -18.93 -23.73
N PRO A 20 -3.50 -17.97 -24.43
CA PRO A 20 -3.02 -17.50 -25.72
C PRO A 20 -1.73 -16.71 -25.52
N LEU A 21 -0.68 -17.06 -26.25
CA LEU A 21 0.57 -16.33 -26.31
C LEU A 21 0.52 -15.25 -27.42
N ARG A 22 1.40 -14.26 -27.33
CA ARG A 22 1.42 -13.10 -28.24
C ARG A 22 1.69 -13.49 -29.72
N ASP A 23 2.32 -14.62 -29.94
CA ASP A 23 2.59 -15.20 -31.26
C ASP A 23 1.43 -16.02 -31.84
N GLY A 24 0.31 -16.09 -31.11
CA GLY A 24 -0.87 -16.86 -31.50
C GLY A 24 -0.80 -18.35 -31.14
N THR A 25 0.25 -18.79 -30.46
CA THR A 25 0.30 -20.15 -29.90
C THR A 25 -0.56 -20.25 -28.64
N GLU A 26 -1.05 -21.44 -28.36
CA GLU A 26 -1.86 -21.71 -27.17
C GLU A 26 -1.18 -22.79 -26.34
N THR A 27 -1.05 -22.55 -25.05
CA THR A 27 -0.67 -23.58 -24.09
C THR A 27 -1.93 -24.06 -23.36
N ARG A 28 -2.16 -25.38 -23.39
CA ARG A 28 -3.28 -26.01 -22.68
C ARG A 28 -2.75 -26.93 -21.61
N GLU A 29 -3.17 -26.69 -20.36
CA GLU A 29 -2.83 -27.52 -19.22
C GLU A 29 -4.11 -27.96 -18.52
N LEU A 30 -4.24 -29.25 -18.21
CA LEU A 30 -5.36 -29.74 -17.39
C LEU A 30 -5.12 -29.28 -15.94
N ILE A 31 -5.97 -28.37 -15.46
CA ILE A 31 -5.87 -27.85 -14.11
C ILE A 31 -6.49 -28.81 -13.10
N HIS A 32 -7.72 -29.28 -13.41
CA HIS A 32 -8.46 -30.20 -12.54
C HIS A 32 -9.55 -30.93 -13.34
N ASN A 33 -9.86 -32.17 -12.93
CA ASN A 33 -10.99 -32.92 -13.44
C ASN A 33 -12.11 -32.91 -12.41
N PHE A 34 -13.13 -32.07 -12.65
CA PHE A 34 -14.24 -31.93 -11.73
C PHE A 34 -15.19 -33.12 -11.79
N THR A 35 -15.50 -33.69 -10.64
CA THR A 35 -16.52 -34.75 -10.49
C THR A 35 -17.90 -34.22 -10.11
N GLY A 36 -18.04 -32.89 -10.00
CA GLY A 36 -19.26 -32.17 -9.68
C GLY A 36 -19.08 -30.67 -9.88
N ALA A 37 -20.07 -29.87 -9.47
CA ALA A 37 -19.97 -28.42 -9.55
C ALA A 37 -18.78 -27.89 -8.70
N GLY A 38 -18.02 -26.95 -9.27
CA GLY A 38 -16.84 -26.38 -8.64
C GLY A 38 -16.54 -24.97 -9.12
N VAL A 39 -15.49 -24.36 -8.59
CA VAL A 39 -15.03 -23.01 -8.93
C VAL A 39 -13.54 -23.04 -9.28
N VAL A 40 -13.15 -22.33 -10.31
CA VAL A 40 -11.76 -22.10 -10.72
C VAL A 40 -11.44 -20.61 -10.62
N GLN A 41 -10.26 -20.29 -10.09
CA GLN A 41 -9.70 -18.94 -10.09
C GLN A 41 -8.33 -18.96 -10.77
N GLY A 42 -8.09 -18.02 -11.66
CA GLY A 42 -6.78 -17.80 -12.29
C GLY A 42 -6.15 -16.49 -11.85
N GLN A 43 -4.82 -16.50 -11.68
CA GLN A 43 -4.01 -15.30 -11.44
C GLN A 43 -2.86 -15.26 -12.46
N HIS A 44 -2.50 -14.07 -12.90
CA HIS A 44 -1.38 -13.89 -13.82
C HIS A 44 -0.61 -12.60 -13.51
N ASN A 45 0.68 -12.62 -13.81
CA ASN A 45 1.55 -11.45 -13.93
C ASN A 45 2.53 -11.68 -15.08
N LEU A 46 2.97 -10.60 -15.71
CA LEU A 46 4.10 -10.65 -16.64
C LEU A 46 5.40 -10.57 -15.85
N ASN A 47 6.45 -11.26 -16.31
CA ASN A 47 7.76 -11.19 -15.67
C ASN A 47 8.30 -9.76 -15.61
N ASP A 48 8.15 -8.98 -16.69
CA ASP A 48 8.54 -7.56 -16.73
C ASP A 48 7.87 -6.74 -15.61
N SER A 49 6.60 -7.04 -15.28
CA SER A 49 5.87 -6.39 -14.19
C SER A 49 6.43 -6.79 -12.82
N ILE A 50 6.80 -8.05 -12.64
CA ILE A 50 7.42 -8.55 -11.40
C ILE A 50 8.81 -7.93 -11.22
N GLU A 51 9.61 -7.87 -12.27
CA GLU A 51 10.93 -7.23 -12.27
C GLU A 51 10.84 -5.75 -11.93
N SER A 52 9.89 -5.05 -12.55
CA SER A 52 9.60 -3.64 -12.27
C SER A 52 9.26 -3.41 -10.80
N PHE A 53 8.40 -4.26 -10.24
CA PHE A 53 8.06 -4.22 -8.82
C PHE A 53 9.28 -4.48 -7.92
N ALA A 54 10.08 -5.49 -8.23
CA ALA A 54 11.29 -5.80 -7.48
C ALA A 54 12.26 -4.62 -7.44
N ARG A 55 12.58 -4.02 -8.61
CA ARG A 55 13.47 -2.86 -8.70
C ARG A 55 12.92 -1.65 -7.96
N SER A 56 11.60 -1.44 -7.98
CA SER A 56 10.96 -0.37 -7.20
C SER A 56 11.14 -0.58 -5.70
N CYS A 57 10.93 -1.81 -5.21
CA CYS A 57 11.12 -2.14 -3.80
C CYS A 57 12.57 -1.97 -3.35
N PHE A 58 13.54 -2.47 -4.11
CA PHE A 58 14.96 -2.34 -3.79
C PHE A 58 15.43 -0.88 -3.82
N SER A 59 15.03 -0.12 -4.83
CA SER A 59 15.38 1.30 -4.94
C SER A 59 14.78 2.12 -3.79
N TYR A 60 13.55 1.82 -3.40
CA TYR A 60 12.90 2.48 -2.28
C TYR A 60 13.58 2.13 -0.94
N ALA A 61 13.93 0.87 -0.73
CA ALA A 61 14.67 0.43 0.46
C ALA A 61 16.02 1.17 0.59
N LEU A 62 16.77 1.30 -0.49
CA LEU A 62 18.01 2.08 -0.53
C LEU A 62 17.78 3.57 -0.22
N SER A 63 16.74 4.17 -0.80
CA SER A 63 16.44 5.61 -0.59
C SER A 63 16.05 5.93 0.86
N THR A 64 15.37 5.01 1.53
CA THR A 64 14.93 5.15 2.92
C THR A 64 15.90 4.54 3.94
N ARG A 65 16.91 3.79 3.47
CA ARG A 65 17.87 3.03 4.29
C ARG A 65 17.18 2.08 5.27
N GLN A 66 16.21 1.32 4.77
CA GLN A 66 15.45 0.35 5.54
C GLN A 66 15.66 -1.05 4.99
N ASP A 67 15.63 -2.05 5.87
CA ASP A 67 15.62 -3.45 5.47
C ASP A 67 14.42 -3.75 4.57
N LEU A 68 14.56 -4.72 3.68
CA LEU A 68 13.48 -5.15 2.79
C LEU A 68 13.11 -6.61 3.06
N TRP A 69 11.88 -6.83 3.49
CA TRP A 69 11.28 -8.16 3.59
C TRP A 69 10.36 -8.38 2.40
N PHE A 70 10.58 -9.45 1.68
CA PHE A 70 9.66 -9.90 0.63
C PHE A 70 8.98 -11.19 1.06
N ALA A 71 7.66 -11.25 0.94
CA ALA A 71 6.90 -12.40 1.39
C ALA A 71 5.87 -12.87 0.36
N THR A 72 5.82 -14.18 0.16
CA THR A 72 4.78 -14.86 -0.62
C THR A 72 4.44 -16.20 0.02
N LYS A 73 3.56 -17.00 -0.60
CA LYS A 73 3.26 -18.37 -0.14
C LYS A 73 3.65 -19.40 -1.21
N ASP A 74 4.93 -19.44 -1.57
CA ASP A 74 5.46 -20.35 -2.61
C ASP A 74 5.31 -21.85 -2.28
N THR A 75 5.08 -22.18 -1.02
CA THR A 75 4.76 -23.55 -0.58
C THR A 75 3.36 -23.99 -1.02
N ILE A 76 2.46 -23.08 -1.28
CA ILE A 76 1.10 -23.33 -1.77
C ILE A 76 1.00 -22.99 -3.26
N SER A 77 1.35 -21.78 -3.64
CA SER A 77 1.31 -21.30 -5.03
C SER A 77 2.67 -21.53 -5.70
N LYS A 78 3.00 -22.79 -5.90
CA LYS A 78 4.36 -23.24 -6.25
C LYS A 78 4.91 -22.69 -7.56
N LYS A 79 4.10 -22.41 -8.56
CA LYS A 79 4.55 -21.78 -9.81
C LYS A 79 4.52 -20.27 -9.69
N TYR A 80 3.36 -19.71 -9.40
CA TYR A 80 3.12 -18.27 -9.38
C TYR A 80 3.98 -17.53 -8.35
N ASP A 81 3.92 -17.94 -7.09
CA ASP A 81 4.67 -17.28 -6.01
C ASP A 81 6.18 -17.56 -6.07
N HIS A 82 6.54 -18.76 -6.55
CA HIS A 82 7.94 -19.11 -6.72
C HIS A 82 8.61 -18.26 -7.80
N THR A 83 7.91 -17.97 -8.91
CA THR A 83 8.40 -17.05 -9.94
C THR A 83 8.69 -15.64 -9.39
N PHE A 84 7.84 -15.12 -8.53
CA PHE A 84 8.11 -13.84 -7.85
C PHE A 84 9.38 -13.90 -7.00
N LYS A 85 9.52 -14.95 -6.20
CA LYS A 85 10.70 -15.17 -5.35
C LYS A 85 11.98 -15.23 -6.16
N ASP A 86 11.98 -16.01 -7.23
CA ASP A 86 13.17 -16.21 -8.07
C ASP A 86 13.57 -14.90 -8.75
N ILE A 87 12.63 -14.19 -9.37
CA ILE A 87 12.91 -12.90 -10.02
C ILE A 87 13.44 -11.87 -9.02
N PHE A 88 12.85 -11.77 -7.82
CA PHE A 88 13.38 -10.90 -6.78
C PHE A 88 14.82 -11.25 -6.40
N GLN A 89 15.11 -12.55 -6.23
CA GLN A 89 16.44 -13.01 -5.85
C GLN A 89 17.47 -12.76 -6.96
N GLU A 90 17.12 -13.05 -8.21
CA GLU A 90 17.99 -12.81 -9.37
C GLU A 90 18.35 -11.33 -9.51
N ILE A 91 17.37 -10.43 -9.41
CA ILE A 91 17.60 -9.00 -9.48
C ILE A 91 18.42 -8.49 -8.29
N PHE A 92 18.13 -8.98 -7.09
CA PHE A 92 18.92 -8.63 -5.91
C PHE A 92 20.39 -8.99 -6.09
N ASP A 93 20.67 -10.23 -6.45
CA ASP A 93 22.03 -10.74 -6.60
C ASP A 93 22.80 -10.03 -7.73
N ALA A 94 22.11 -9.66 -8.82
CA ALA A 94 22.73 -9.03 -9.98
C ALA A 94 22.92 -7.51 -9.85
N GLU A 95 21.98 -6.80 -9.20
CA GLU A 95 21.92 -5.33 -9.29
C GLU A 95 22.01 -4.60 -7.95
N TYR A 96 21.64 -5.25 -6.84
CA TYR A 96 21.41 -4.56 -5.56
C TYR A 96 22.24 -5.06 -4.38
N LYS A 97 22.78 -6.26 -4.41
CA LYS A 97 23.49 -6.88 -3.29
C LYS A 97 24.61 -6.00 -2.73
N GLU A 98 25.53 -5.54 -3.57
CA GLU A 98 26.64 -4.67 -3.16
C GLU A 98 26.13 -3.35 -2.56
N LYS A 99 25.10 -2.76 -3.18
CA LYS A 99 24.50 -1.50 -2.71
C LYS A 99 23.84 -1.62 -1.34
N PHE A 100 23.22 -2.78 -1.07
CA PHE A 100 22.61 -3.08 0.23
C PHE A 100 23.67 -3.28 1.29
N GLU A 101 24.75 -4.00 0.96
CA GLU A 101 25.91 -4.17 1.85
C GLU A 101 26.55 -2.82 2.19
N GLU A 102 26.77 -1.93 1.22
CA GLU A 102 27.30 -0.59 1.42
C GLU A 102 26.37 0.30 2.26
N ALA A 103 25.05 0.17 2.07
CA ALA A 103 24.05 0.92 2.83
C ALA A 103 23.83 0.37 4.25
N GLY A 104 24.34 -0.83 4.57
CA GLY A 104 24.15 -1.51 5.84
C GLY A 104 22.73 -1.99 6.08
N ILE A 105 21.98 -2.30 5.01
CA ILE A 105 20.60 -2.81 5.05
C ILE A 105 20.54 -4.23 4.47
N THR A 106 19.51 -4.97 4.83
CA THR A 106 19.35 -6.38 4.46
C THR A 106 18.12 -6.60 3.61
N TYR A 107 18.20 -7.58 2.73
CA TYR A 107 17.06 -8.17 2.02
C TYR A 107 16.92 -9.64 2.40
N PHE A 108 15.70 -10.07 2.67
CA PHE A 108 15.42 -11.50 2.77
C PHE A 108 13.99 -11.84 2.33
N TYR A 109 13.85 -13.05 1.82
CA TYR A 109 12.59 -13.67 1.50
C TYR A 109 12.08 -14.52 2.67
N THR A 110 10.78 -14.49 2.92
CA THR A 110 10.12 -15.35 3.92
C THR A 110 8.71 -15.73 3.46
N LEU A 111 8.11 -16.73 4.10
CA LEU A 111 6.71 -17.04 3.87
C LEU A 111 5.81 -15.97 4.48
N ILE A 112 4.68 -15.70 3.85
CA ILE A 112 3.76 -14.63 4.28
C ILE A 112 3.25 -14.83 5.71
N ASP A 113 2.97 -16.05 6.12
CA ASP A 113 2.57 -16.38 7.49
C ASP A 113 3.68 -16.15 8.52
N ASP A 114 4.94 -16.44 8.17
CA ASP A 114 6.10 -16.10 8.99
C ASP A 114 6.30 -14.58 9.10
N ALA A 115 6.09 -13.86 7.98
CA ALA A 115 6.16 -12.40 7.97
C ALA A 115 5.10 -11.79 8.91
N VAL A 116 3.86 -12.28 8.88
CA VAL A 116 2.80 -11.86 9.81
C VAL A 116 3.21 -12.07 11.26
N ALA A 117 3.78 -13.23 11.59
CA ALA A 117 4.24 -13.51 12.94
C ALA A 117 5.42 -12.63 13.39
N ARG A 118 6.25 -12.20 12.44
CA ARG A 118 7.40 -11.31 12.69
C ARG A 118 6.97 -9.85 12.87
N VAL A 119 6.10 -9.33 11.98
CA VAL A 119 5.68 -7.93 12.01
C VAL A 119 4.97 -7.57 13.32
N MET A 120 4.22 -8.49 13.89
CA MET A 120 3.53 -8.29 15.18
C MET A 120 4.48 -8.13 16.38
N LYS A 121 5.75 -8.47 16.22
CA LYS A 121 6.80 -8.42 17.26
C LYS A 121 7.93 -7.47 16.89
N ALA A 122 7.88 -6.87 15.70
CA ALA A 122 8.94 -6.02 15.21
C ALA A 122 8.80 -4.59 15.74
N GLU A 123 9.95 -3.93 15.93
CA GLU A 123 10.01 -2.52 16.33
C GLU A 123 9.87 -1.56 15.15
N GLY A 124 9.76 -2.08 13.91
CA GLY A 124 9.73 -1.29 12.68
C GLY A 124 11.11 -1.14 12.04
N GLY A 125 11.26 -0.16 11.15
CA GLY A 125 12.53 0.10 10.45
C GLY A 125 12.77 -0.79 9.23
N PHE A 126 11.73 -1.38 8.67
CA PHE A 126 11.80 -2.21 7.48
C PHE A 126 10.63 -1.94 6.53
N ILE A 127 10.83 -2.29 5.28
CA ILE A 127 9.81 -2.32 4.25
C ILE A 127 9.33 -3.76 4.08
N TRP A 128 8.03 -3.96 4.10
CA TRP A 128 7.45 -5.27 3.81
C TRP A 128 6.85 -5.26 2.41
N ALA A 129 7.56 -5.85 1.45
CA ALA A 129 7.08 -6.02 0.10
C ALA A 129 6.10 -7.20 0.02
N CYS A 130 4.91 -6.93 -0.49
CA CYS A 130 3.82 -7.86 -0.64
C CYS A 130 3.26 -7.82 -2.05
N LYS A 131 2.69 -8.94 -2.51
CA LYS A 131 1.82 -8.92 -3.68
C LYS A 131 0.54 -8.13 -3.39
N ASN A 132 -0.16 -7.71 -4.44
CA ASN A 132 -1.32 -6.82 -4.35
C ASN A 132 -2.31 -7.20 -3.24
N TYR A 133 -2.91 -8.38 -3.28
CA TYR A 133 -3.92 -8.78 -2.28
C TYR A 133 -3.32 -8.94 -0.87
N ASP A 134 -2.14 -9.54 -0.78
CA ASP A 134 -1.46 -9.71 0.51
C ASP A 134 -1.16 -8.35 1.14
N GLY A 135 -0.67 -7.39 0.34
CA GLY A 135 -0.39 -6.03 0.77
C GLY A 135 -1.64 -5.25 1.20
N ASP A 136 -2.73 -5.36 0.43
CA ASP A 136 -4.01 -4.72 0.72
C ASP A 136 -4.54 -5.15 2.10
N VAL A 137 -4.59 -6.45 2.35
CA VAL A 137 -5.05 -6.97 3.65
C VAL A 137 -4.10 -6.65 4.80
N MET A 138 -2.78 -6.80 4.57
CA MET A 138 -1.80 -6.62 5.63
C MET A 138 -1.61 -5.16 6.02
N SER A 139 -1.67 -4.23 5.07
CA SER A 139 -1.57 -2.80 5.36
C SER A 139 -2.73 -2.31 6.23
N ASP A 140 -3.96 -2.73 5.92
CA ASP A 140 -5.15 -2.42 6.72
C ASP A 140 -5.07 -3.02 8.12
N MET A 141 -4.60 -4.27 8.23
CA MET A 141 -4.44 -4.94 9.53
C MET A 141 -3.44 -4.19 10.42
N VAL A 142 -2.28 -3.84 9.88
CA VAL A 142 -1.23 -3.12 10.61
C VAL A 142 -1.72 -1.72 11.00
N SER A 143 -2.31 -0.97 10.05
CA SER A 143 -2.86 0.36 10.33
C SER A 143 -3.92 0.35 11.42
N SER A 144 -4.81 -0.64 11.39
CA SER A 144 -5.87 -0.78 12.40
C SER A 144 -5.31 -1.08 13.79
N ALA A 145 -4.17 -1.77 13.88
CA ALA A 145 -3.51 -2.05 15.16
C ALA A 145 -2.86 -0.80 15.79
N PHE A 146 -2.46 0.16 14.97
CA PHE A 146 -1.78 1.39 15.43
C PHE A 146 -2.67 2.64 15.44
N GLY A 147 -3.90 2.57 14.95
CA GLY A 147 -4.79 3.73 14.94
C GLY A 147 -5.99 3.58 14.00
N SER A 148 -6.27 4.66 13.27
CA SER A 148 -7.39 4.72 12.32
C SER A 148 -6.91 4.55 10.89
N LEU A 149 -7.61 3.75 10.08
CA LEU A 149 -7.43 3.68 8.62
C LEU A 149 -7.50 5.07 7.96
N ALA A 150 -8.26 6.00 8.54
CA ALA A 150 -8.37 7.37 8.05
C ALA A 150 -7.08 8.21 8.20
N MET A 151 -6.04 7.66 8.82
CA MET A 151 -4.69 8.27 8.90
C MET A 151 -3.69 7.64 7.92
N MET A 152 -4.08 6.59 7.22
CA MET A 152 -3.25 5.89 6.27
C MET A 152 -3.09 6.69 4.98
N THR A 153 -1.85 6.81 4.52
CA THR A 153 -1.52 7.41 3.22
C THR A 153 -1.11 6.33 2.24
N SER A 154 -1.32 6.59 0.95
CA SER A 154 -0.90 5.73 -0.14
C SER A 154 -0.04 6.52 -1.13
N VAL A 155 0.99 5.88 -1.62
CA VAL A 155 1.87 6.43 -2.66
C VAL A 155 2.05 5.37 -3.74
N LEU A 156 1.63 5.68 -4.95
CA LEU A 156 1.92 4.87 -6.12
C LEU A 156 3.24 5.33 -6.72
N VAL A 157 4.18 4.41 -6.89
CA VAL A 157 5.51 4.70 -7.42
C VAL A 157 5.73 3.92 -8.71
N SER A 158 5.98 4.65 -9.80
CA SER A 158 6.38 4.06 -11.06
C SER A 158 7.90 3.79 -11.07
N PRO A 159 8.38 2.70 -11.70
CA PRO A 159 9.82 2.47 -11.92
C PRO A 159 10.52 3.60 -12.67
N ALA A 160 9.77 4.38 -13.45
CA ALA A 160 10.27 5.54 -14.17
C ALA A 160 10.36 6.82 -13.31
N GLY A 161 10.09 6.73 -12.00
CA GLY A 161 10.22 7.85 -11.08
C GLY A 161 9.02 8.79 -11.01
N TYR A 162 7.84 8.33 -11.44
CA TYR A 162 6.59 9.06 -11.23
C TYR A 162 5.98 8.67 -9.89
N TYR A 163 5.38 9.63 -9.21
CA TYR A 163 4.74 9.45 -7.92
C TYR A 163 3.30 9.98 -7.97
N GLU A 164 2.38 9.22 -7.42
CA GLU A 164 1.00 9.63 -7.19
C GLU A 164 0.67 9.44 -5.71
N TYR A 165 0.19 10.50 -5.06
CA TYR A 165 -0.12 10.51 -3.65
C TYR A 165 -1.63 10.55 -3.46
N GLU A 166 -2.16 9.68 -2.64
CA GLU A 166 -3.59 9.58 -2.35
C GLU A 166 -3.86 9.27 -0.88
N ALA A 167 -5.08 9.48 -0.45
CA ALA A 167 -5.56 8.93 0.81
C ALA A 167 -5.89 7.44 0.60
N ALA A 168 -5.42 6.57 1.50
CA ALA A 168 -5.61 5.12 1.37
C ALA A 168 -7.04 4.63 1.69
N HIS A 169 -8.01 5.52 1.77
CA HIS A 169 -9.42 5.20 2.06
C HIS A 169 -10.35 5.65 0.92
N GLY A 170 -11.56 5.08 0.89
CA GLY A 170 -12.56 5.41 -0.11
C GLY A 170 -13.15 6.83 0.03
N THR A 171 -14.08 7.16 -0.85
CA THR A 171 -14.66 8.50 -1.05
C THR A 171 -15.59 8.99 0.06
N VAL A 172 -15.81 8.22 1.12
CA VAL A 172 -16.65 8.58 2.29
C VAL A 172 -18.04 9.12 1.89
N GLN A 173 -18.67 8.52 0.89
CA GLN A 173 -19.93 8.97 0.28
C GLN A 173 -21.04 9.27 1.30
N ARG A 174 -21.11 8.48 2.38
CA ARG A 174 -22.12 8.67 3.43
C ARG A 174 -22.05 10.06 4.08
N HIS A 175 -20.85 10.57 4.32
CA HIS A 175 -20.64 11.92 4.88
C HIS A 175 -20.93 12.98 3.83
N TYR A 176 -20.57 12.75 2.56
CA TYR A 176 -20.88 13.66 1.47
C TYR A 176 -22.41 13.86 1.31
N TYR A 177 -23.18 12.78 1.32
CA TYR A 177 -24.64 12.87 1.23
C TYR A 177 -25.28 13.57 2.44
N LYS A 178 -24.71 13.45 3.62
CA LYS A 178 -25.13 14.24 4.80
C LYS A 178 -24.84 15.73 4.59
N HIS A 179 -23.64 16.05 4.15
CA HIS A 179 -23.25 17.43 3.84
C HIS A 179 -24.21 18.08 2.82
N LEU A 180 -24.57 17.36 1.75
CA LEU A 180 -25.54 17.86 0.77
C LEU A 180 -26.93 18.17 1.37
N LYS A 181 -27.29 17.54 2.48
CA LYS A 181 -28.54 17.82 3.23
C LYS A 181 -28.39 18.93 4.25
N GLY A 182 -27.23 19.58 4.34
CA GLY A 182 -26.91 20.58 5.34
C GLY A 182 -26.66 20.01 6.74
N GLU A 183 -26.45 18.69 6.86
CA GLU A 183 -26.10 18.06 8.12
C GLU A 183 -24.61 18.24 8.42
N GLU A 184 -24.29 18.46 9.68
CA GLU A 184 -22.90 18.51 10.16
C GLU A 184 -22.23 17.13 10.10
N THR A 185 -20.98 17.10 9.67
CA THR A 185 -20.18 15.87 9.60
C THR A 185 -18.84 16.06 10.31
N SER A 186 -18.33 14.97 10.87
CA SER A 186 -16.99 14.92 11.45
C SER A 186 -16.17 13.87 10.68
N THR A 187 -15.65 14.28 9.51
CA THR A 187 -14.80 13.46 8.64
C THR A 187 -13.35 13.78 8.92
N ASN A 188 -12.54 12.75 9.13
CA ASN A 188 -11.11 12.89 9.30
C ASN A 188 -10.45 13.21 7.94
N SER A 189 -9.73 14.32 7.86
CA SER A 189 -9.05 14.78 6.66
C SER A 189 -7.53 14.56 6.70
N VAL A 190 -7.01 13.91 7.73
CA VAL A 190 -5.55 13.76 7.94
C VAL A 190 -4.89 13.04 6.76
N ALA A 191 -5.42 11.89 6.33
CA ALA A 191 -4.83 11.15 5.21
C ALA A 191 -4.80 11.98 3.90
N THR A 192 -5.84 12.77 3.63
CA THR A 192 -5.87 13.66 2.47
C THR A 192 -4.84 14.79 2.60
N ILE A 193 -4.70 15.39 3.79
CA ILE A 193 -3.69 16.42 4.05
C ILE A 193 -2.29 15.81 3.88
N PHE A 194 -2.04 14.61 4.39
CA PHE A 194 -0.75 13.93 4.28
C PHE A 194 -0.43 13.50 2.84
N ALA A 195 -1.43 13.15 2.04
CA ALA A 195 -1.24 12.96 0.60
C ALA A 195 -0.74 14.26 -0.06
N TRP A 196 -1.34 15.41 0.26
CA TRP A 196 -0.89 16.71 -0.22
C TRP A 196 0.52 17.06 0.27
N THR A 197 0.84 16.88 1.56
CA THR A 197 2.17 17.18 2.10
C THR A 197 3.24 16.30 1.48
N GLY A 198 2.94 15.00 1.27
CA GLY A 198 3.82 14.10 0.54
C GLY A 198 4.11 14.56 -0.89
N ALA A 199 3.06 14.93 -1.64
CA ALA A 199 3.20 15.45 -3.01
C ALA A 199 3.98 16.76 -3.06
N LEU A 200 3.71 17.70 -2.15
CA LEU A 200 4.41 18.98 -2.06
C LEU A 200 5.89 18.79 -1.70
N ARG A 201 6.19 17.91 -0.74
CA ARG A 201 7.57 17.56 -0.37
C ARG A 201 8.32 16.97 -1.56
N LYS A 202 7.70 16.01 -2.25
CA LYS A 202 8.30 15.41 -3.44
C LYS A 202 8.50 16.41 -4.56
N ARG A 203 7.57 17.32 -4.77
CA ARG A 203 7.72 18.41 -5.74
C ARG A 203 8.86 19.34 -5.36
N GLY A 204 8.97 19.69 -4.07
CA GLY A 204 10.06 20.49 -3.53
C GLY A 204 11.43 19.83 -3.77
N GLU A 205 11.55 18.53 -3.54
CA GLU A 205 12.76 17.76 -3.83
C GLU A 205 13.13 17.81 -5.32
N LEU A 206 12.17 17.57 -6.21
CA LEU A 206 12.38 17.54 -7.66
C LEU A 206 12.79 18.91 -8.22
N ASP A 207 12.28 20.00 -7.65
CA ASP A 207 12.56 21.37 -8.07
C ASP A 207 13.73 22.03 -7.31
N GLY A 208 14.28 21.36 -6.30
CA GLY A 208 15.25 21.96 -5.38
C GLY A 208 14.65 23.10 -4.54
N ASN A 209 13.34 23.10 -4.32
CA ASN A 209 12.62 24.12 -3.55
C ASN A 209 12.46 23.70 -2.09
N GLN A 210 13.44 24.08 -1.27
CA GLN A 210 13.45 23.74 0.16
C GLN A 210 12.32 24.42 0.94
N GLU A 211 11.84 25.59 0.53
CA GLU A 211 10.74 26.29 1.19
C GLU A 211 9.44 25.48 1.08
N LEU A 212 9.19 24.88 -0.08
CA LEU A 212 8.02 24.03 -0.31
C LEU A 212 8.08 22.76 0.55
N SER A 213 9.23 22.12 0.65
CA SER A 213 9.43 20.94 1.50
C SER A 213 9.22 21.29 2.99
N THR A 214 9.80 22.42 3.43
CA THR A 214 9.63 22.92 4.81
C THR A 214 8.18 23.27 5.13
N PHE A 215 7.43 23.85 4.19
CA PHE A 215 6.01 24.10 4.35
C PHE A 215 5.22 22.80 4.53
N ALA A 216 5.51 21.78 3.72
CA ALA A 216 4.88 20.48 3.81
C ALA A 216 5.12 19.82 5.20
N ASP A 217 6.35 19.86 5.70
CA ASP A 217 6.71 19.35 7.02
C ASP A 217 5.99 20.10 8.16
N LYS A 218 5.88 21.43 8.05
CA LYS A 218 5.14 22.24 9.02
C LYS A 218 3.64 21.92 9.02
N LEU A 219 3.04 21.71 7.84
CA LEU A 219 1.63 21.36 7.74
C LEU A 219 1.34 19.98 8.34
N GLU A 220 2.20 19.00 8.08
CA GLU A 220 2.12 17.66 8.69
C GLU A 220 2.21 17.75 10.22
N LYS A 221 3.22 18.47 10.70
CA LYS A 221 3.41 18.72 12.14
C LYS A 221 2.21 19.44 12.75
N ALA A 222 1.64 20.41 12.08
CA ALA A 222 0.45 21.14 12.57
C ALA A 222 -0.77 20.21 12.72
N CYS A 223 -0.94 19.23 11.83
CA CYS A 223 -1.99 18.20 11.98
C CYS A 223 -1.76 17.37 13.25
N VAL A 224 -0.54 16.87 13.44
CA VAL A 224 -0.19 16.04 14.60
C VAL A 224 -0.36 16.85 15.89
N ASP A 225 0.23 18.05 15.98
CA ASP A 225 0.16 18.91 17.18
C ASP A 225 -1.30 19.29 17.52
N THR A 226 -2.17 19.47 16.50
CA THR A 226 -3.60 19.73 16.72
C THR A 226 -4.28 18.55 17.39
N ILE A 227 -4.02 17.32 16.91
CA ILE A 227 -4.58 16.09 17.48
C ILE A 227 -4.02 15.86 18.89
N GLU A 228 -2.73 15.99 19.09
CA GLU A 228 -2.07 15.84 20.40
C GLU A 228 -2.54 16.88 21.41
N SER A 229 -2.97 18.06 20.99
CA SER A 229 -3.62 19.05 21.85
C SER A 229 -5.02 18.66 22.32
N GLY A 230 -5.55 17.51 21.89
CA GLY A 230 -6.87 17.01 22.21
C GLY A 230 -7.98 17.50 21.27
N LYS A 231 -7.68 18.19 20.18
CA LYS A 231 -8.63 18.65 19.17
C LYS A 231 -8.64 17.69 18.00
N MET A 232 -9.73 16.97 17.79
CA MET A 232 -9.77 15.90 16.81
C MET A 232 -11.18 15.62 16.27
N THR A 233 -11.25 14.83 15.21
CA THR A 233 -12.51 14.32 14.67
C THR A 233 -13.06 13.18 15.50
N LYS A 234 -14.33 12.84 15.28
CA LYS A 234 -15.06 11.86 16.10
C LYS A 234 -14.43 10.47 16.07
N ASP A 235 -13.90 10.02 14.94
CA ASP A 235 -13.23 8.73 14.80
C ASP A 235 -11.99 8.64 15.68
N LEU A 236 -11.17 9.68 15.70
CA LEU A 236 -9.98 9.76 16.56
C LEU A 236 -10.34 9.85 18.04
N ALA A 237 -11.40 10.56 18.37
CA ALA A 237 -11.88 10.68 19.74
C ALA A 237 -12.37 9.36 20.34
N LEU A 238 -12.74 8.38 19.49
CA LEU A 238 -13.16 7.05 19.93
C LEU A 238 -11.99 6.13 20.32
N ILE A 239 -10.79 6.42 19.83
CA ILE A 239 -9.61 5.58 20.01
C ILE A 239 -8.47 6.24 20.79
N THR A 240 -8.58 7.56 21.04
CA THR A 240 -7.55 8.32 21.77
C THR A 240 -7.48 7.91 23.25
N THR A 241 -6.28 8.03 23.81
CA THR A 241 -6.05 7.92 25.26
C THR A 241 -6.11 9.27 25.97
N ILE A 242 -6.30 10.37 25.23
CA ILE A 242 -6.42 11.72 25.80
C ILE A 242 -7.74 11.83 26.56
N GLU A 243 -7.69 12.26 27.80
CA GLU A 243 -8.89 12.50 28.60
C GLU A 243 -9.66 13.74 28.11
N ASN A 244 -10.97 13.59 27.92
CA ASN A 244 -11.87 14.67 27.51
C ASN A 244 -11.46 15.40 26.21
N PRO A 245 -11.28 14.70 25.08
CA PRO A 245 -10.90 15.33 23.84
C PRO A 245 -12.02 16.25 23.34
N THR A 246 -11.64 17.34 22.67
CA THR A 246 -12.57 18.23 21.98
C THR A 246 -12.89 17.66 20.61
N VAL A 247 -14.10 17.11 20.45
CA VAL A 247 -14.58 16.57 19.17
C VAL A 247 -14.99 17.73 18.27
N LEU A 248 -14.35 17.80 17.11
CA LEU A 248 -14.61 18.83 16.10
C LEU A 248 -15.33 18.24 14.89
N ASN A 249 -16.17 19.06 14.23
CA ASN A 249 -16.65 18.75 12.90
C ASN A 249 -15.52 18.92 11.86
N SER A 250 -15.79 18.52 10.61
CA SER A 250 -14.76 18.54 9.54
C SER A 250 -14.20 19.94 9.30
N GLU A 251 -15.04 20.96 9.27
CA GLU A 251 -14.63 22.34 9.00
C GLU A 251 -13.81 22.93 10.15
N ASP A 252 -14.27 22.76 11.38
CA ASP A 252 -13.59 23.28 12.57
C ASP A 252 -12.27 22.55 12.84
N PHE A 253 -12.16 21.26 12.46
CA PHE A 253 -10.91 20.54 12.53
C PHE A 253 -9.87 21.12 11.56
N ILE A 254 -10.25 21.39 10.31
CA ILE A 254 -9.36 22.04 9.32
C ILE A 254 -8.96 23.44 9.79
N LYS A 255 -9.90 24.22 10.36
CA LYS A 255 -9.59 25.55 10.93
C LYS A 255 -8.61 25.45 12.12
N ALA A 256 -8.74 24.45 12.96
CA ALA A 256 -7.83 24.22 14.08
C ALA A 256 -6.41 23.89 13.60
N ILE A 257 -6.28 23.03 12.57
CA ILE A 257 -4.99 22.74 11.94
C ILE A 257 -4.39 24.02 11.34
N ARG A 258 -5.17 24.79 10.60
CA ARG A 258 -4.72 26.07 10.04
C ARG A 258 -4.20 27.01 11.12
N ALA A 259 -4.92 27.18 12.21
CA ALA A 259 -4.51 28.07 13.31
C ALA A 259 -3.22 27.58 14.00
N THR A 260 -2.94 26.27 14.00
CA THR A 260 -1.69 25.70 14.50
C THR A 260 -0.56 25.97 13.51
N LEU A 261 -0.79 25.75 12.21
CA LEU A 261 0.16 26.02 11.15
C LEU A 261 0.59 27.49 11.09
N GLU A 262 -0.35 28.44 11.17
CA GLU A 262 -0.08 29.88 11.15
C GLU A 262 0.89 30.34 12.25
N LYS A 263 0.99 29.60 13.35
CA LYS A 263 1.97 29.87 14.42
C LYS A 263 3.39 29.35 14.10
N MET A 264 3.50 28.48 13.11
CA MET A 264 4.77 27.85 12.71
C MET A 264 5.38 28.53 11.46
N LEU A 265 4.55 29.31 10.72
CA LEU A 265 5.01 30.05 9.54
C LEU A 265 5.73 31.34 9.91
#